data_f8bd99beae16e27ea5ef4ae0360ce9c3
#
_entry.id   f8bd99beae16e27ea5ef4ae0360ce9c3
#
_cell.length_a   1.000
_cell.length_b   1.000
_cell.length_c   1.000
_cell.angle_alpha   90.00
_cell.angle_beta   90.00
_cell.angle_gamma   90.00
#
_symmetry.space_group_name_H-M   'P 1'
#
loop_
_entity.id
_entity.type
_entity.pdbx_description
1 polymer ?
#
loop_
_entity_poly.entity_id
_entity_poly.type
_entity_poly.pdbx_seq_one_letter_code
_entity_poly.pdbx_strand_id
1 'polypeptide(L)'
;MEISMKHAAPKMTDSTPDTRMDLLLWRHAEAEDSTPDLKRKLTARGEKQARQMAEWIKQHAPKNLRIIASPAVRCQQTAKALDLPFSTDKRLGPDASVPDLLAAIDWPHGSTKERSVAVLVIGHQPTLGRTAALLLAGEEASWTIKKGAVWWFSNRVRQGETQTVLRAVMPPDSIR
;
A
#
# COMPACT_ATOMS: atom_id res chain seq x y z
N MET A 1 5.90 39.28 -54.13
CA MET A 1 5.54 39.41 -52.69
C MET A 1 4.92 38.09 -52.25
N GLU A 2 5.72 37.20 -51.72
CA GLU A 2 5.28 35.89 -51.26
C GLU A 2 5.13 35.93 -49.72
N ILE A 3 3.87 35.75 -49.28
CA ILE A 3 3.57 35.73 -47.85
C ILE A 3 3.64 34.26 -47.36
N SER A 4 4.76 33.94 -46.76
CA SER A 4 4.96 32.63 -46.12
C SER A 4 4.16 32.53 -44.81
N MET A 5 3.03 31.87 -44.82
CA MET A 5 2.27 31.50 -43.61
C MET A 5 2.94 30.29 -42.94
N LYS A 6 3.70 30.52 -41.88
CA LYS A 6 4.16 29.47 -40.96
C LYS A 6 2.97 29.00 -40.13
N HIS A 7 2.44 27.82 -40.49
CA HIS A 7 1.51 27.11 -39.62
C HIS A 7 2.30 26.55 -38.42
N ALA A 8 2.12 27.17 -37.26
CA ALA A 8 2.56 26.59 -36.01
C ALA A 8 1.65 25.40 -35.67
N ALA A 9 2.18 24.21 -35.64
CA ALA A 9 1.46 23.04 -35.16
C ALA A 9 1.02 23.26 -33.69
N PRO A 10 -0.21 22.87 -33.31
CA PRO A 10 -0.66 22.98 -31.93
C PRO A 10 0.21 22.04 -31.07
N LYS A 11 0.88 22.58 -30.04
CA LYS A 11 1.47 21.79 -28.98
C LYS A 11 0.33 21.06 -28.27
N MET A 12 0.16 19.78 -28.53
CA MET A 12 -0.63 18.92 -27.68
C MET A 12 0.05 18.91 -26.30
N THR A 13 -0.47 19.71 -25.39
CA THR A 13 -0.17 19.57 -23.97
C THR A 13 -0.88 18.31 -23.52
N ASP A 14 -0.15 17.20 -23.46
CA ASP A 14 -0.58 15.98 -22.79
C ASP A 14 -0.67 16.31 -21.29
N SER A 15 -1.82 16.85 -20.89
CA SER A 15 -2.10 17.21 -19.51
C SER A 15 -2.69 16.02 -18.76
N THR A 16 -1.92 14.94 -18.66
CA THR A 16 -2.22 13.94 -17.63
C THR A 16 -2.15 14.66 -16.27
N PRO A 17 -3.24 14.73 -15.51
CA PRO A 17 -3.20 15.46 -14.25
C PRO A 17 -2.18 14.83 -13.30
N ASP A 18 -1.39 15.67 -12.65
CA ASP A 18 -0.48 15.23 -11.58
C ASP A 18 -1.30 14.46 -10.52
N THR A 19 -0.99 13.19 -10.34
CA THR A 19 -1.64 12.33 -9.34
C THR A 19 -0.66 11.91 -8.26
N ARG A 20 -1.16 11.78 -7.04
CA ARG A 20 -0.39 11.29 -5.90
C ARG A 20 -1.13 10.14 -5.24
N MET A 21 -0.40 9.07 -4.95
CA MET A 21 -0.89 7.94 -4.19
C MET A 21 0.02 7.65 -3.00
N ASP A 22 -0.53 7.66 -1.80
CA ASP A 22 0.13 7.16 -0.60
C ASP A 22 -0.24 5.68 -0.43
N LEU A 23 0.74 4.81 -0.35
CA LEU A 23 0.58 3.37 -0.14
C LEU A 23 1.24 2.96 1.17
N LEU A 24 0.45 2.42 2.09
CA LEU A 24 0.92 1.84 3.33
C LEU A 24 0.81 0.31 3.21
N LEU A 25 1.94 -0.38 3.31
CA LEU A 25 2.03 -1.83 3.38
C LEU A 25 2.16 -2.24 4.85
N TRP A 26 1.11 -2.82 5.42
CA TRP A 26 1.08 -3.28 6.80
C TRP A 26 1.07 -4.80 6.85
N ARG A 27 2.17 -5.40 7.28
CA ARG A 27 2.18 -6.84 7.51
C ARG A 27 1.34 -7.18 8.74
N HIS A 28 0.49 -8.22 8.65
CA HIS A 28 -0.26 -8.70 9.79
C HIS A 28 0.64 -8.86 11.03
N ALA A 29 0.08 -8.60 12.20
CA ALA A 29 0.77 -8.76 13.48
C ALA A 29 1.06 -10.25 13.79
N GLU A 30 1.78 -10.51 14.86
CA GLU A 30 2.16 -11.88 15.25
C GLU A 30 0.93 -12.79 15.38
N ALA A 31 0.96 -13.94 14.72
CA ALA A 31 -0.12 -14.93 14.73
C ALA A 31 0.37 -16.26 15.29
N GLU A 32 -0.57 -17.03 15.83
CA GLU A 32 -0.35 -18.40 16.30
C GLU A 32 0.17 -19.28 15.16
N ASP A 33 0.93 -20.31 15.52
CA ASP A 33 1.33 -21.36 14.60
C ASP A 33 0.31 -22.51 14.69
N SER A 34 -0.67 -22.50 13.79
CA SER A 34 -1.79 -23.44 13.77
C SER A 34 -2.29 -23.71 12.36
N THR A 35 -3.08 -24.75 12.20
CA THR A 35 -3.69 -25.15 10.93
C THR A 35 -5.22 -25.07 11.02
N PRO A 36 -5.92 -24.77 9.92
CA PRO A 36 -5.41 -24.36 8.61
C PRO A 36 -4.89 -22.93 8.60
N ASP A 37 -3.91 -22.61 7.73
CA ASP A 37 -3.20 -21.32 7.70
C ASP A 37 -4.14 -20.10 7.71
N LEU A 38 -5.20 -20.12 6.91
CA LEU A 38 -6.14 -18.99 6.81
C LEU A 38 -6.88 -18.70 8.12
N LYS A 39 -6.99 -19.68 9.04
CA LYS A 39 -7.71 -19.54 10.33
C LYS A 39 -6.79 -19.15 11.49
N ARG A 40 -5.48 -19.04 11.27
CA ARG A 40 -4.52 -18.64 12.31
C ARG A 40 -4.90 -17.25 12.87
N LYS A 41 -5.07 -17.19 14.19
CA LYS A 41 -5.42 -15.97 14.93
C LYS A 41 -4.16 -15.23 15.37
N LEU A 42 -4.31 -13.97 15.75
CA LEU A 42 -3.25 -13.23 16.42
C LEU A 42 -2.97 -13.84 17.80
N THR A 43 -1.70 -13.80 18.21
CA THR A 43 -1.31 -14.03 19.61
C THR A 43 -1.68 -12.80 20.45
N ALA A 44 -1.68 -12.91 21.79
CA ALA A 44 -1.86 -11.76 22.68
C ALA A 44 -0.83 -10.65 22.40
N ARG A 45 0.42 -11.03 22.05
CA ARG A 45 1.45 -10.09 21.61
C ARG A 45 1.10 -9.44 20.27
N GLY A 46 0.58 -10.24 19.31
CA GLY A 46 0.13 -9.74 18.02
C GLY A 46 -1.02 -8.74 18.15
N GLU A 47 -1.97 -8.99 19.04
CA GLU A 47 -3.05 -8.03 19.32
C GLU A 47 -2.51 -6.70 19.86
N LYS A 48 -1.53 -6.75 20.77
CA LYS A 48 -0.87 -5.55 21.28
C LYS A 48 -0.14 -4.80 20.15
N GLN A 49 0.61 -5.52 19.30
CA GLN A 49 1.28 -4.94 18.13
C GLN A 49 0.27 -4.26 17.20
N ALA A 50 -0.85 -4.93 16.88
CA ALA A 50 -1.88 -4.39 16.01
C ALA A 50 -2.48 -3.08 16.59
N ARG A 51 -2.80 -3.04 17.89
CA ARG A 51 -3.33 -1.83 18.54
C ARG A 51 -2.33 -0.67 18.50
N GLN A 52 -1.07 -0.92 18.85
CA GLN A 52 -0.02 0.12 18.83
C GLN A 52 0.14 0.72 17.42
N MET A 53 0.22 -0.15 16.41
CA MET A 53 0.36 0.31 15.03
C MET A 53 -0.90 0.99 14.50
N ALA A 54 -2.09 0.54 14.90
CA ALA A 54 -3.34 1.19 14.55
C ALA A 54 -3.41 2.64 15.06
N GLU A 55 -2.99 2.88 16.30
CA GLU A 55 -2.90 4.23 16.85
C GLU A 55 -1.90 5.10 16.08
N TRP A 56 -0.74 4.56 15.77
CA TRP A 56 0.26 5.27 14.96
C TRP A 56 -0.29 5.63 13.56
N ILE A 57 -0.94 4.68 12.89
CA ILE A 57 -1.55 4.91 11.57
C ILE A 57 -2.61 6.01 11.65
N LYS A 58 -3.52 5.97 12.63
CA LYS A 58 -4.58 6.97 12.82
C LYS A 58 -4.02 8.39 13.05
N GLN A 59 -2.86 8.50 13.69
CA GLN A 59 -2.21 9.78 13.98
C GLN A 59 -1.46 10.36 12.76
N HIS A 60 -0.89 9.52 11.90
CA HIS A 60 0.05 9.95 10.85
C HIS A 60 -0.47 9.80 9.43
N ALA A 61 -1.33 8.81 9.16
CA ALA A 61 -1.84 8.56 7.82
C ALA A 61 -2.88 9.61 7.36
N PRO A 62 -3.08 9.77 6.05
CA PRO A 62 -4.16 10.61 5.51
C PRO A 62 -5.54 10.18 6.04
N LYS A 63 -6.43 11.14 6.27
CA LYS A 63 -7.77 10.88 6.86
C LYS A 63 -8.70 10.08 5.94
N ASN A 64 -8.54 10.19 4.62
CA ASN A 64 -9.33 9.49 3.61
C ASN A 64 -8.69 8.15 3.21
N LEU A 65 -8.20 7.38 4.16
CA LEU A 65 -7.48 6.12 3.94
C LEU A 65 -8.45 5.01 3.48
N ARG A 66 -8.26 4.47 2.28
CA ARG A 66 -8.91 3.25 1.82
C ARG A 66 -8.17 2.04 2.40
N ILE A 67 -8.87 1.19 3.15
CA ILE A 67 -8.25 0.05 3.86
C ILE A 67 -8.71 -1.25 3.20
N ILE A 68 -7.75 -2.10 2.82
CA ILE A 68 -7.99 -3.38 2.18
C ILE A 68 -7.17 -4.46 2.90
N ALA A 69 -7.81 -5.56 3.29
CA ALA A 69 -7.16 -6.65 4.01
C ALA A 69 -7.29 -7.99 3.28
N SER A 70 -6.28 -8.84 3.46
CA SER A 70 -6.35 -10.26 3.13
C SER A 70 -7.52 -10.95 3.86
N PRO A 71 -8.14 -12.01 3.28
CA PRO A 71 -9.19 -12.79 3.96
C PRO A 71 -8.68 -13.62 5.15
N ALA A 72 -7.36 -13.79 5.32
CA ALA A 72 -6.80 -14.54 6.45
C ALA A 72 -7.16 -13.90 7.78
N VAL A 73 -7.55 -14.71 8.78
CA VAL A 73 -8.03 -14.23 10.09
C VAL A 73 -7.05 -13.27 10.75
N ARG A 74 -5.75 -13.55 10.71
CA ARG A 74 -4.69 -12.67 11.27
C ARG A 74 -4.68 -11.28 10.64
N CYS A 75 -4.94 -11.16 9.34
CA CYS A 75 -5.04 -9.87 8.66
C CYS A 75 -6.35 -9.14 9.01
N GLN A 76 -7.46 -9.88 9.10
CA GLN A 76 -8.74 -9.33 9.53
C GLN A 76 -8.68 -8.79 10.96
N GLN A 77 -8.05 -9.51 11.89
CA GLN A 77 -7.86 -9.06 13.26
C GLN A 77 -6.92 -7.85 13.34
N THR A 78 -5.85 -7.83 12.53
CA THR A 78 -4.94 -6.68 12.44
C THR A 78 -5.69 -5.44 11.94
N ALA A 79 -6.51 -5.58 10.88
CA ALA A 79 -7.31 -4.47 10.34
C ALA A 79 -8.36 -3.95 11.34
N LYS A 80 -9.02 -4.86 12.07
CA LYS A 80 -10.03 -4.50 13.09
C LYS A 80 -9.46 -3.62 14.20
N ALA A 81 -8.15 -3.70 14.50
CA ALA A 81 -7.52 -2.85 15.50
C ALA A 81 -7.59 -1.35 15.16
N LEU A 82 -7.80 -0.99 13.89
CA LEU A 82 -7.99 0.40 13.46
C LEU A 82 -9.33 0.98 13.90
N ASP A 83 -10.33 0.15 14.14
CA ASP A 83 -11.72 0.58 14.38
C ASP A 83 -12.24 1.50 13.25
N LEU A 84 -11.89 1.16 12.02
CA LEU A 84 -12.30 1.83 10.79
C LEU A 84 -12.87 0.82 9.79
N PRO A 85 -13.78 1.24 8.89
CA PRO A 85 -14.28 0.38 7.82
C PRO A 85 -13.13 -0.09 6.91
N PHE A 86 -13.15 -1.36 6.54
CA PHE A 86 -12.21 -1.93 5.56
C PHE A 86 -12.90 -2.95 4.66
N SER A 87 -12.34 -3.17 3.50
CA SER A 87 -12.75 -4.20 2.56
C SER A 87 -11.81 -5.40 2.61
N THR A 88 -12.31 -6.54 2.14
CA THR A 88 -11.50 -7.77 2.01
C THR A 88 -11.31 -8.10 0.54
N ASP A 89 -10.07 -8.42 0.14
CA ASP A 89 -9.75 -8.81 -1.23
C ASP A 89 -8.91 -10.10 -1.24
N LYS A 90 -9.36 -11.10 -2.01
CA LYS A 90 -8.67 -12.39 -2.16
C LYS A 90 -7.30 -12.26 -2.81
N ARG A 91 -7.08 -11.23 -3.63
CA ARG A 91 -5.78 -10.91 -4.26
C ARG A 91 -4.70 -10.49 -3.27
N LEU A 92 -5.03 -10.36 -1.99
CA LEU A 92 -4.10 -10.08 -0.89
C LEU A 92 -3.84 -11.32 -0.02
N GLY A 93 -4.28 -12.51 -0.45
CA GLY A 93 -4.08 -13.77 0.27
C GLY A 93 -2.61 -14.16 0.47
N PRO A 94 -2.33 -15.21 1.27
CA PRO A 94 -0.95 -15.63 1.54
C PRO A 94 -0.14 -16.01 0.30
N ASP A 95 -0.81 -16.54 -0.74
CA ASP A 95 -0.20 -16.99 -1.98
C ASP A 95 -0.28 -15.95 -3.11
N ALA A 96 -0.70 -14.72 -2.80
CA ALA A 96 -0.84 -13.65 -3.78
C ALA A 96 0.52 -13.21 -4.35
N SER A 97 0.53 -12.86 -5.63
CA SER A 97 1.67 -12.27 -6.31
C SER A 97 1.73 -10.74 -6.14
N VAL A 98 2.86 -10.14 -6.51
CA VAL A 98 2.99 -8.67 -6.56
C VAL A 98 2.00 -8.06 -7.58
N PRO A 99 1.83 -8.59 -8.80
CA PRO A 99 0.79 -8.11 -9.72
C PRO A 99 -0.62 -8.15 -9.15
N ASP A 100 -0.98 -9.20 -8.39
CA ASP A 100 -2.30 -9.29 -7.74
C ASP A 100 -2.51 -8.15 -6.74
N LEU A 101 -1.50 -7.86 -5.91
CA LEU A 101 -1.55 -6.76 -4.95
C LEU A 101 -1.68 -5.41 -5.67
N LEU A 102 -0.85 -5.15 -6.68
CA LEU A 102 -0.89 -3.89 -7.42
C LEU A 102 -2.21 -3.68 -8.14
N ALA A 103 -2.79 -4.76 -8.69
CA ALA A 103 -4.12 -4.73 -9.30
C ALA A 103 -5.24 -4.49 -8.28
N ALA A 104 -5.11 -5.03 -7.03
CA ALA A 104 -6.10 -4.80 -5.97
C ALA A 104 -6.20 -3.35 -5.53
N ILE A 105 -5.13 -2.58 -5.65
CA ILE A 105 -5.05 -1.17 -5.25
C ILE A 105 -5.12 -0.19 -6.41
N ASP A 106 -5.18 -0.69 -7.65
CA ASP A 106 -5.12 0.10 -8.90
C ASP A 106 -3.87 1.00 -8.96
N TRP A 107 -2.72 0.41 -8.64
CA TRP A 107 -1.43 1.11 -8.73
C TRP A 107 -1.10 1.49 -10.19
N PRO A 108 -0.54 2.67 -10.47
CA PRO A 108 -0.06 3.70 -9.54
C PRO A 108 -1.07 4.83 -9.26
N HIS A 109 -2.28 4.76 -9.76
CA HIS A 109 -3.24 5.87 -9.76
C HIS A 109 -4.32 5.79 -8.69
N GLY A 110 -4.61 4.57 -8.17
CA GLY A 110 -5.77 4.31 -7.33
C GLY A 110 -7.10 4.36 -8.11
N SER A 111 -8.16 3.77 -7.55
CA SER A 111 -9.47 3.64 -8.22
C SER A 111 -10.32 4.89 -8.23
N THR A 112 -9.78 6.06 -7.91
CA THR A 112 -10.57 7.28 -7.78
C THR A 112 -10.15 8.33 -8.81
N LYS A 113 -11.10 9.21 -9.16
CA LYS A 113 -10.82 10.41 -9.98
C LYS A 113 -10.14 11.52 -9.15
N GLU A 114 -9.81 11.25 -7.91
CA GLU A 114 -9.18 12.20 -7.01
C GLU A 114 -7.68 12.33 -7.31
N ARG A 115 -7.16 13.53 -7.17
CA ARG A 115 -5.72 13.82 -7.39
C ARG A 115 -4.82 13.23 -6.31
N SER A 116 -5.36 12.87 -5.17
CA SER A 116 -4.62 12.27 -4.04
C SER A 116 -5.41 11.13 -3.45
N VAL A 117 -4.83 9.95 -3.42
CA VAL A 117 -5.40 8.71 -2.89
C VAL A 117 -4.47 8.15 -1.85
N ALA A 118 -5.03 7.63 -0.75
CA ALA A 118 -4.28 6.90 0.25
C ALA A 118 -4.87 5.50 0.42
N VAL A 119 -4.03 4.47 0.35
CA VAL A 119 -4.42 3.07 0.48
C VAL A 119 -3.56 2.38 1.54
N LEU A 120 -4.20 1.68 2.45
CA LEU A 120 -3.57 0.78 3.41
C LEU A 120 -3.87 -0.67 3.03
N VAL A 121 -2.84 -1.45 2.80
CA VAL A 121 -2.92 -2.89 2.52
C VAL A 121 -2.48 -3.67 3.76
N ILE A 122 -3.32 -4.57 4.25
CA ILE A 122 -2.96 -5.52 5.29
C ILE A 122 -2.76 -6.90 4.66
N GLY A 123 -1.53 -7.40 4.66
CA GLY A 123 -1.16 -8.61 3.92
C GLY A 123 -0.01 -9.40 4.53
N HIS A 124 0.68 -10.14 3.67
CA HIS A 124 1.62 -11.19 4.01
C HIS A 124 3.01 -11.01 3.37
N GLN A 125 4.01 -11.64 3.97
CA GLN A 125 5.26 -11.99 3.28
C GLN A 125 5.04 -13.30 2.47
N PRO A 126 5.75 -13.46 1.33
CA PRO A 126 6.79 -12.57 0.77
C PRO A 126 6.25 -11.38 -0.04
N THR A 127 4.95 -11.37 -0.37
CA THR A 127 4.34 -10.41 -1.32
C THR A 127 4.61 -8.95 -0.95
N LEU A 128 4.39 -8.56 0.31
CA LEU A 128 4.62 -7.17 0.73
C LEU A 128 6.09 -6.74 0.56
N GLY A 129 7.04 -7.60 0.93
CA GLY A 129 8.47 -7.29 0.79
C GLY A 129 8.90 -7.21 -0.67
N ARG A 130 8.40 -8.10 -1.52
CA ARG A 130 8.64 -8.07 -2.97
C ARG A 130 8.03 -6.82 -3.62
N THR A 131 6.83 -6.43 -3.19
CA THR A 131 6.20 -5.18 -3.65
C THR A 131 7.06 -3.98 -3.25
N ALA A 132 7.53 -3.90 -2.01
CA ALA A 132 8.41 -2.83 -1.56
C ALA A 132 9.70 -2.74 -2.39
N ALA A 133 10.33 -3.89 -2.68
CA ALA A 133 11.51 -3.96 -3.53
C ALA A 133 11.23 -3.46 -4.95
N LEU A 134 10.16 -3.93 -5.57
CA LEU A 134 9.75 -3.48 -6.91
C LEU A 134 9.53 -1.96 -6.96
N LEU A 135 8.86 -1.39 -5.97
CA LEU A 135 8.54 0.04 -5.94
C LEU A 135 9.77 0.94 -5.76
N LEU A 136 10.79 0.49 -5.04
CA LEU A 136 11.98 1.29 -4.74
C LEU A 136 13.18 0.97 -5.64
N ALA A 137 13.36 -0.30 -6.02
CA ALA A 137 14.51 -0.75 -6.79
C ALA A 137 14.18 -1.10 -8.26
N GLY A 138 12.89 -1.13 -8.62
CA GLY A 138 12.45 -1.46 -9.98
C GLY A 138 12.40 -2.96 -10.29
N GLU A 139 12.75 -3.82 -9.34
CA GLU A 139 12.70 -5.28 -9.48
C GLU A 139 12.24 -5.95 -8.19
N GLU A 140 11.63 -7.12 -8.30
CA GLU A 140 11.25 -7.93 -7.15
C GLU A 140 12.48 -8.53 -6.47
N ALA A 141 12.56 -8.38 -5.14
CA ALA A 141 13.60 -8.99 -4.31
C ALA A 141 13.02 -9.43 -2.96
N SER A 142 13.68 -10.37 -2.30
CA SER A 142 13.22 -10.93 -1.02
C SER A 142 13.51 -9.99 0.17
N TRP A 143 12.86 -8.83 0.18
CA TRP A 143 12.91 -7.93 1.34
C TRP A 143 11.94 -8.38 2.42
N THR A 144 12.31 -8.16 3.67
CA THR A 144 11.53 -8.59 4.82
C THR A 144 10.90 -7.43 5.55
N ILE A 145 9.57 -7.37 5.56
CA ILE A 145 8.78 -6.50 6.44
C ILE A 145 8.50 -7.28 7.72
N LYS A 146 8.88 -6.77 8.90
CA LYS A 146 8.61 -7.40 10.21
C LYS A 146 7.11 -7.55 10.45
N LYS A 147 6.72 -8.58 11.22
CA LYS A 147 5.33 -8.77 11.67
C LYS A 147 4.83 -7.50 12.38
N GLY A 148 3.65 -7.03 12.00
CA GLY A 148 3.06 -5.79 12.51
C GLY A 148 3.66 -4.49 11.98
N ALA A 149 4.76 -4.50 11.23
CA ALA A 149 5.39 -3.28 10.71
C ALA A 149 4.62 -2.69 9.52
N VAL A 150 4.69 -1.37 9.41
CA VAL A 150 4.17 -0.58 8.28
C VAL A 150 5.34 0.01 7.51
N TRP A 151 5.29 -0.11 6.18
CA TRP A 151 6.14 0.60 5.23
C TRP A 151 5.25 1.55 4.43
N TRP A 152 5.56 2.83 4.45
CA TRP A 152 4.77 3.88 3.80
C TRP A 152 5.51 4.46 2.62
N PHE A 153 4.89 4.38 1.44
CA PHE A 153 5.38 4.92 0.17
C PHE A 153 4.49 6.08 -0.28
N SER A 154 5.09 7.06 -0.93
CA SER A 154 4.35 8.07 -1.68
C SER A 154 4.77 7.97 -3.14
N ASN A 155 3.81 7.73 -4.00
CA ASN A 155 4.00 7.74 -5.45
C ASN A 155 3.42 9.02 -6.03
N ARG A 156 4.17 9.65 -6.91
CA ARG A 156 3.72 10.80 -7.68
C ARG A 156 3.89 10.51 -9.16
N VAL A 157 2.85 10.73 -9.94
CA VAL A 157 2.91 10.71 -11.40
C VAL A 157 2.88 12.16 -11.86
N ARG A 158 3.92 12.58 -12.58
CA ARG A 158 4.07 13.95 -13.11
C ARG A 158 4.60 13.88 -14.52
N GLN A 159 3.88 14.50 -15.48
CA GLN A 159 4.26 14.51 -16.90
C GLN A 159 4.53 13.09 -17.46
N GLY A 160 3.77 12.09 -17.02
CA GLY A 160 3.94 10.69 -17.42
C GLY A 160 5.07 9.93 -16.72
N GLU A 161 5.89 10.60 -15.91
CA GLU A 161 6.92 9.95 -15.10
C GLU A 161 6.42 9.60 -13.71
N THR A 162 6.79 8.42 -13.23
CA THR A 162 6.45 7.90 -11.91
C THR A 162 7.64 8.02 -10.97
N GLN A 163 7.43 8.67 -9.82
CA GLN A 163 8.44 8.76 -8.77
C GLN A 163 7.89 8.20 -7.47
N THR A 164 8.55 7.17 -6.93
CA THR A 164 8.20 6.56 -5.65
C THR A 164 9.23 6.93 -4.58
N VAL A 165 8.74 7.34 -3.41
CA VAL A 165 9.55 7.71 -2.25
C VAL A 165 9.12 6.90 -1.05
N LEU A 166 10.07 6.31 -0.32
CA LEU A 166 9.84 5.71 0.99
C LEU A 166 9.71 6.82 2.04
N ARG A 167 8.55 6.93 2.68
CA ARG A 167 8.27 7.98 3.67
C ARG A 167 8.55 7.54 5.09
N ALA A 168 8.20 6.30 5.42
CA ALA A 168 8.40 5.76 6.76
C ALA A 168 8.51 4.24 6.75
N VAL A 169 9.30 3.73 7.69
CA VAL A 169 9.33 2.32 8.10
C VAL A 169 9.12 2.30 9.61
N MET A 170 7.98 1.74 10.03
CA MET A 170 7.59 1.76 11.43
C MET A 170 7.29 0.33 11.92
N PRO A 171 8.18 -0.29 12.69
CA PRO A 171 7.90 -1.55 13.37
C PRO A 171 7.26 -1.28 14.74
N PRO A 172 6.43 -2.24 15.27
CA PRO A 172 5.75 -2.06 16.56
C PRO A 172 6.68 -1.78 17.75
N ASP A 173 7.87 -2.36 17.73
CA ASP A 173 8.88 -2.20 18.80
C ASP A 173 9.54 -0.81 18.85
N SER A 174 9.32 0.03 17.84
CA SER A 174 9.80 1.42 17.81
C SER A 174 8.79 2.43 18.34
N ILE A 175 7.55 2.01 18.62
CA ILE A 175 6.53 2.87 19.20
C ILE A 175 6.62 2.75 20.74
N ARG A 176 6.90 3.85 21.41
CA ARG A 176 6.97 3.96 22.87
C ARG A 176 5.70 4.54 23.45
#